data_21b83aef75d851f8f30f937f10d95d1d
#
_entry.id   21b83aef75d851f8f30f937f10d95d1d
#
_cell.length_a   1.000
_cell.length_b   1.000
_cell.length_c   1.000
_cell.angle_alpha   90.00
_cell.angle_beta   90.00
_cell.angle_gamma   90.00
#
_symmetry.space_group_name_H-M   'P 1'
#
loop_
_entity.id
_entity.type
_entity.pdbx_description
1 polymer ?
#
loop_
_entity_poly.entity_id
_entity_poly.type
_entity_poly.pdbx_seq_one_letter_code
_entity_poly.pdbx_strand_id
1 'polypeptide(L)'
;MRHLLALVMCSLISTAALAANVGESWREARIRPQDPRITELLRDGMARSATFRGLVNRIEASNLFVYVSLSPIMKANLAGKLTWMTRSGVFRYVRATINTEQNLDQMIATIAHELHHAVEVLEDESVNDQRSLQELYKRIGRPSHWGNTASWETVAAQETGFRVRRELLSAAAERKAASATTFAQS
;
A
#
# COMPACT_ATOMS: atom_id res chain seq x y z
N MET A 1 7.58 19.54 -64.24
CA MET A 1 6.52 19.57 -63.23
C MET A 1 6.65 18.27 -62.38
N ARG A 2 7.21 18.38 -61.17
CA ARG A 2 7.52 17.21 -60.33
C ARG A 2 6.61 17.34 -59.09
N HIS A 3 5.65 16.38 -58.97
CA HIS A 3 4.74 16.32 -57.82
C HIS A 3 5.43 15.63 -56.66
N LEU A 4 5.68 16.36 -55.55
CA LEU A 4 6.07 15.79 -54.26
C LEU A 4 4.81 15.26 -53.57
N LEU A 5 4.72 13.98 -53.39
CA LEU A 5 3.78 13.35 -52.44
C LEU A 5 4.42 13.38 -51.04
N ALA A 6 3.85 14.17 -50.14
CA ALA A 6 4.19 14.14 -48.71
C ALA A 6 3.42 12.99 -48.03
N LEU A 7 4.12 11.95 -47.61
CA LEU A 7 3.57 10.86 -46.81
C LEU A 7 3.48 11.30 -45.35
N VAL A 8 2.26 11.54 -44.85
CA VAL A 8 2.00 11.78 -43.43
C VAL A 8 1.93 10.41 -42.76
N MET A 9 2.99 10.02 -42.06
CA MET A 9 2.96 8.87 -41.15
C MET A 9 2.29 9.28 -39.85
N CYS A 10 1.03 8.88 -39.66
CA CYS A 10 0.31 8.96 -38.41
C CYS A 10 0.86 7.94 -37.44
N SER A 11 1.65 8.36 -36.45
CA SER A 11 2.16 7.50 -35.37
C SER A 11 1.02 7.21 -34.40
N LEU A 12 0.36 6.07 -34.57
CA LEU A 12 -0.52 5.49 -33.56
C LEU A 12 0.37 4.93 -32.43
N ILE A 13 0.68 5.75 -31.44
CA ILE A 13 1.33 5.29 -30.22
C ILE A 13 0.27 4.52 -29.43
N SER A 14 0.43 3.20 -29.44
CA SER A 14 -0.46 2.24 -28.76
C SER A 14 -0.49 2.50 -27.25
N THR A 15 -1.60 2.97 -26.74
CA THR A 15 -1.89 3.09 -25.30
C THR A 15 -1.89 1.73 -24.56
N ALA A 16 -1.94 0.63 -25.29
CA ALA A 16 -1.81 -0.74 -24.76
C ALA A 16 -0.43 -1.04 -24.13
N ALA A 17 0.65 -0.41 -24.60
CA ALA A 17 1.99 -0.64 -24.06
C ALA A 17 2.17 -0.07 -22.63
N LEU A 18 1.43 1.00 -22.27
CA LEU A 18 1.51 1.57 -20.92
C LEU A 18 0.82 0.68 -19.87
N ALA A 19 -0.29 0.03 -20.23
CA ALA A 19 -1.02 -0.86 -19.33
C ALA A 19 -0.27 -2.17 -19.05
N ALA A 20 0.44 -2.72 -20.05
CA ALA A 20 1.25 -3.91 -19.90
C ALA A 20 2.44 -3.68 -18.95
N ASN A 21 3.12 -2.53 -19.05
CA ASN A 21 4.25 -2.19 -18.18
C ASN A 21 3.86 -2.05 -16.69
N VAL A 22 2.65 -1.59 -16.37
CA VAL A 22 2.18 -1.47 -14.99
C VAL A 22 1.93 -2.84 -14.36
N GLY A 23 1.44 -3.81 -15.12
CA GLY A 23 1.21 -5.19 -14.65
C GLY A 23 2.51 -5.98 -14.41
N GLU A 24 3.54 -5.76 -15.20
CA GLU A 24 4.86 -6.39 -15.04
C GLU A 24 5.64 -5.83 -13.84
N SER A 25 5.55 -4.54 -13.58
CA SER A 25 6.22 -3.85 -12.48
C SER A 25 5.91 -4.48 -11.11
N TRP A 26 4.65 -4.93 -10.88
CA TRP A 26 4.25 -5.53 -9.60
C TRP A 26 4.63 -7.00 -9.43
N ARG A 27 5.03 -7.70 -10.50
CA ARG A 27 5.49 -9.10 -10.40
C ARG A 27 6.87 -9.22 -9.77
N GLU A 28 7.72 -8.24 -9.98
CA GLU A 28 9.06 -8.17 -9.40
C GLU A 28 9.07 -7.41 -8.06
N ALA A 29 8.06 -6.58 -7.80
CA ALA A 29 7.92 -5.78 -6.60
C ALA A 29 7.81 -6.63 -5.32
N ARG A 30 8.30 -6.10 -4.21
CA ARG A 30 8.15 -6.70 -2.87
C ARG A 30 6.74 -6.56 -2.33
N ILE A 31 6.05 -5.48 -2.66
CA ILE A 31 4.64 -5.31 -2.34
C ILE A 31 3.80 -5.84 -3.50
N ARG A 32 2.99 -6.86 -3.25
CA ARG A 32 2.25 -7.61 -4.24
C ARG A 32 0.74 -7.48 -4.05
N PRO A 33 0.09 -6.57 -4.80
CA PRO A 33 -1.37 -6.44 -4.78
C PRO A 33 -2.02 -7.72 -5.31
N GLN A 34 -3.04 -8.22 -4.60
CA GLN A 34 -3.83 -9.40 -5.00
C GLN A 34 -5.16 -9.04 -5.66
N ASP A 35 -5.43 -7.74 -5.84
CA ASP A 35 -6.65 -7.19 -6.44
C ASP A 35 -6.28 -5.89 -7.18
N PRO A 36 -6.80 -5.64 -8.38
CA PRO A 36 -6.52 -4.41 -9.15
C PRO A 36 -6.81 -3.12 -8.35
N ARG A 37 -7.83 -3.12 -7.50
CA ARG A 37 -8.16 -1.97 -6.63
C ARG A 37 -7.02 -1.62 -5.67
N ILE A 38 -6.29 -2.64 -5.19
CA ILE A 38 -5.12 -2.40 -4.32
C ILE A 38 -4.02 -1.68 -5.10
N THR A 39 -3.81 -2.03 -6.38
CA THR A 39 -2.83 -1.32 -7.22
C THR A 39 -3.16 0.16 -7.33
N GLU A 40 -4.43 0.51 -7.46
CA GLU A 40 -4.90 1.90 -7.49
C GLU A 40 -4.72 2.58 -6.12
N LEU A 41 -5.06 1.92 -5.02
CA LEU A 41 -4.87 2.43 -3.65
C LEU A 41 -3.38 2.68 -3.35
N LEU A 42 -2.49 1.76 -3.73
CA LEU A 42 -1.04 1.92 -3.57
C LEU A 42 -0.52 3.11 -4.38
N ARG A 43 -0.97 3.25 -5.63
CA ARG A 43 -0.59 4.38 -6.50
C ARG A 43 -1.07 5.72 -5.92
N ASP A 44 -2.33 5.80 -5.49
CA ASP A 44 -2.90 7.00 -4.90
C ASP A 44 -2.22 7.35 -3.57
N GLY A 45 -1.96 6.36 -2.71
CA GLY A 45 -1.20 6.53 -1.47
C GLY A 45 0.21 7.07 -1.71
N MET A 46 0.94 6.50 -2.67
CA MET A 46 2.26 6.99 -3.06
C MET A 46 2.24 8.40 -3.65
N ALA A 47 1.21 8.76 -4.41
CA ALA A 47 1.07 10.09 -4.99
C ALA A 47 0.80 11.17 -3.93
N ARG A 48 0.00 10.86 -2.91
CA ARG A 48 -0.57 11.83 -1.96
C ARG A 48 0.11 11.85 -0.59
N SER A 49 0.89 10.82 -0.24
CA SER A 49 1.50 10.69 1.08
C SER A 49 2.99 10.41 1.01
N ALA A 50 3.80 11.31 1.58
CA ALA A 50 5.24 11.11 1.71
C ALA A 50 5.58 9.96 2.67
N THR A 51 4.82 9.82 3.75
CA THR A 51 4.95 8.72 4.71
C THR A 51 4.68 7.37 4.03
N PHE A 52 3.62 7.28 3.21
CA PHE A 52 3.29 6.06 2.47
C PHE A 52 4.42 5.68 1.50
N ARG A 53 4.94 6.64 0.72
CA ARG A 53 6.11 6.40 -0.17
C ARG A 53 7.32 5.88 0.57
N GLY A 54 7.62 6.44 1.75
CA GLY A 54 8.73 6.00 2.59
C GLY A 54 8.60 4.52 3.00
N LEU A 55 7.41 4.07 3.40
CA LEU A 55 7.15 2.66 3.73
C LEU A 55 7.34 1.75 2.51
N VAL A 56 6.75 2.12 1.37
CA VAL A 56 6.89 1.36 0.13
C VAL A 56 8.35 1.22 -0.24
N ASN A 57 9.11 2.31 -0.31
CA ASN A 57 10.52 2.30 -0.68
C ASN A 57 11.35 1.42 0.26
N ARG A 58 11.05 1.44 1.56
CA ARG A 58 11.77 0.63 2.55
C ARG A 58 11.52 -0.86 2.35
N ILE A 59 10.30 -1.26 2.07
CA ILE A 59 9.94 -2.66 1.81
C ILE A 59 10.51 -3.12 0.47
N GLU A 60 10.43 -2.29 -0.58
CA GLU A 60 10.98 -2.63 -1.91
C GLU A 60 12.51 -2.85 -1.88
N ALA A 61 13.23 -2.17 -1.00
CA ALA A 61 14.67 -2.34 -0.80
C ALA A 61 15.05 -3.52 0.10
N SER A 62 14.09 -4.41 0.46
CA SER A 62 14.29 -5.43 1.49
C SER A 62 14.17 -6.88 0.96
N ASN A 63 14.31 -7.84 1.87
CA ASN A 63 14.04 -9.26 1.64
C ASN A 63 12.63 -9.70 2.08
N LEU A 64 11.72 -8.77 2.36
CA LEU A 64 10.35 -9.06 2.79
C LEU A 64 9.37 -8.86 1.63
N PHE A 65 8.57 -9.88 1.35
CA PHE A 65 7.45 -9.79 0.43
C PHE A 65 6.15 -9.57 1.21
N VAL A 66 5.38 -8.55 0.80
CA VAL A 66 4.09 -8.21 1.39
C VAL A 66 2.98 -8.41 0.37
N TYR A 67 2.18 -9.45 0.53
CA TYR A 67 0.95 -9.63 -0.24
C TYR A 67 -0.16 -8.78 0.36
N VAL A 68 -0.76 -7.89 -0.43
CA VAL A 68 -1.88 -7.06 0.04
C VAL A 68 -3.17 -7.59 -0.59
N SER A 69 -4.14 -7.92 0.24
CA SER A 69 -5.43 -8.49 -0.16
C SER A 69 -6.59 -7.73 0.47
N LEU A 70 -7.75 -7.76 -0.19
CA LEU A 70 -9.01 -7.23 0.33
C LEU A 70 -9.84 -8.36 0.94
N SER A 71 -10.61 -8.05 1.98
CA SER A 71 -11.59 -8.96 2.56
C SER A 71 -12.84 -8.19 3.00
N PRO A 72 -14.03 -8.57 2.52
CA PRO A 72 -15.29 -8.03 3.03
C PRO A 72 -15.71 -8.68 4.36
N ILE A 73 -15.08 -9.79 4.72
CA ILE A 73 -15.40 -10.56 5.93
C ILE A 73 -14.17 -10.52 6.85
N MET A 74 -14.15 -9.53 7.73
CA MET A 74 -13.18 -9.48 8.83
C MET A 74 -13.93 -9.55 10.16
N LYS A 75 -13.30 -10.11 11.22
CA LYS A 75 -13.90 -10.09 12.55
C LYS A 75 -14.27 -8.66 12.90
N ALA A 76 -15.40 -8.48 13.56
CA ALA A 76 -16.01 -7.20 13.87
C ALA A 76 -14.97 -6.15 14.29
N ASN A 77 -15.02 -5.01 13.61
CA ASN A 77 -14.20 -3.82 13.86
C ASN A 77 -12.70 -3.91 13.51
N LEU A 78 -12.23 -4.96 12.84
CA LEU A 78 -10.84 -5.02 12.40
C LEU A 78 -10.71 -4.30 11.04
N ALA A 79 -9.91 -3.22 10.99
CA ALA A 79 -9.67 -2.47 9.77
C ALA A 79 -8.69 -3.21 8.82
N GLY A 80 -7.66 -3.82 9.40
CA GLY A 80 -6.66 -4.62 8.71
C GLY A 80 -6.01 -5.63 9.64
N LYS A 81 -5.13 -6.47 9.10
CA LYS A 81 -4.25 -7.37 9.86
C LYS A 81 -3.05 -7.79 9.05
N LEU A 82 -1.90 -7.91 9.69
CA LEU A 82 -0.73 -8.58 9.15
C LEU A 82 -0.69 -10.04 9.63
N THR A 83 -0.36 -10.96 8.72
CA THR A 83 -0.20 -12.38 9.03
C THR A 83 1.06 -12.93 8.39
N TRP A 84 1.75 -13.83 9.10
CA TRP A 84 2.86 -14.59 8.55
C TRP A 84 2.36 -15.56 7.49
N MET A 85 3.11 -15.72 6.41
CA MET A 85 2.84 -16.72 5.39
C MET A 85 3.89 -17.82 5.41
N THR A 86 5.14 -17.47 5.10
CA THR A 86 6.23 -18.46 5.00
C THR A 86 7.59 -17.77 4.93
N ARG A 87 8.65 -18.58 4.94
CA ARG A 87 10.02 -18.20 4.61
C ARG A 87 10.58 -19.11 3.53
N SER A 88 11.33 -18.55 2.59
CA SER A 88 12.05 -19.32 1.58
C SER A 88 13.47 -18.72 1.41
N GLY A 89 14.46 -19.47 1.85
CA GLY A 89 15.83 -18.96 1.92
C GLY A 89 15.94 -17.72 2.78
N VAL A 90 16.45 -16.65 2.21
CA VAL A 90 16.58 -15.33 2.88
C VAL A 90 15.28 -14.52 2.85
N PHE A 91 14.33 -14.90 2.02
CA PHE A 91 13.10 -14.14 1.82
C PHE A 91 12.01 -14.54 2.81
N ARG A 92 11.34 -13.53 3.33
CA ARG A 92 10.20 -13.63 4.26
C ARG A 92 8.93 -13.15 3.55
N TYR A 93 7.80 -13.77 3.87
CA TYR A 93 6.52 -13.51 3.20
C TYR A 93 5.44 -13.28 4.25
N VAL A 94 4.78 -12.14 4.14
CA VAL A 94 3.65 -11.76 5.00
C VAL A 94 2.46 -11.32 4.14
N ARG A 95 1.27 -11.32 4.74
CA ARG A 95 0.05 -10.85 4.10
C ARG A 95 -0.59 -9.75 4.94
N ALA A 96 -0.81 -8.61 4.33
CA ALA A 96 -1.69 -7.56 4.83
C ALA A 96 -3.09 -7.77 4.23
N THR A 97 -4.09 -8.01 5.10
CA THR A 97 -5.50 -8.13 4.70
C THR A 97 -6.24 -6.89 5.14
N ILE A 98 -6.94 -6.23 4.21
CA ILE A 98 -7.60 -4.95 4.42
C ILE A 98 -9.11 -5.14 4.34
N ASN A 99 -9.85 -4.63 5.31
CA ASN A 99 -11.32 -4.64 5.30
C ASN A 99 -11.85 -3.68 4.23
N THR A 100 -12.83 -4.14 3.44
CA THR A 100 -13.46 -3.33 2.39
C THR A 100 -14.58 -2.42 2.89
N GLU A 101 -15.00 -2.55 4.15
CA GLU A 101 -16.01 -1.69 4.80
C GLU A 101 -15.43 -0.34 5.23
N GLN A 102 -14.55 0.24 4.41
CA GLN A 102 -13.86 1.50 4.63
C GLN A 102 -13.95 2.35 3.36
N ASN A 103 -13.90 3.68 3.50
CA ASN A 103 -13.69 4.53 2.33
C ASN A 103 -12.24 4.43 1.81
N LEU A 104 -11.99 4.94 0.60
CA LEU A 104 -10.68 4.79 -0.08
C LEU A 104 -9.52 5.35 0.76
N ASP A 105 -9.65 6.54 1.33
CA ASP A 105 -8.60 7.16 2.16
C ASP A 105 -8.36 6.37 3.45
N GLN A 106 -9.40 5.79 4.03
CA GLN A 106 -9.27 4.89 5.17
C GLN A 106 -8.54 3.60 4.79
N MET A 107 -8.88 2.99 3.64
CA MET A 107 -8.17 1.80 3.16
C MET A 107 -6.69 2.09 2.92
N ILE A 108 -6.34 3.24 2.31
CA ILE A 108 -4.93 3.62 2.11
C ILE A 108 -4.22 3.79 3.46
N ALA A 109 -4.85 4.45 4.43
CA ALA A 109 -4.27 4.62 5.76
C ALA A 109 -4.11 3.27 6.49
N THR A 110 -5.05 2.34 6.32
CA THR A 110 -4.96 0.98 6.86
C THR A 110 -3.85 0.18 6.17
N ILE A 111 -3.70 0.29 4.84
CA ILE A 111 -2.56 -0.31 4.14
C ILE A 111 -1.25 0.22 4.73
N ALA A 112 -1.12 1.52 4.94
CA ALA A 112 0.10 2.10 5.54
C ALA A 112 0.37 1.56 6.95
N HIS A 113 -0.66 1.39 7.76
CA HIS A 113 -0.59 0.79 9.09
C HIS A 113 -0.04 -0.65 9.01
N GLU A 114 -0.58 -1.49 8.12
CA GLU A 114 -0.13 -2.87 7.93
C GLU A 114 1.28 -2.95 7.30
N LEU A 115 1.63 -2.00 6.42
CA LEU A 115 2.99 -1.89 5.89
C LEU A 115 3.98 -1.46 6.98
N HIS A 116 3.56 -0.67 7.98
CA HIS A 116 4.42 -0.36 9.13
C HIS A 116 4.69 -1.62 9.96
N HIS A 117 3.67 -2.44 10.22
CA HIS A 117 3.87 -3.75 10.83
C HIS A 117 4.81 -4.66 10.02
N ALA A 118 4.76 -4.60 8.69
CA ALA A 118 5.72 -5.31 7.85
C ALA A 118 7.15 -4.75 8.03
N VAL A 119 7.31 -3.44 8.23
CA VAL A 119 8.62 -2.83 8.56
C VAL A 119 9.12 -3.28 9.93
N GLU A 120 8.27 -3.41 10.94
CA GLU A 120 8.64 -3.95 12.26
C GLU A 120 9.14 -5.41 12.14
N VAL A 121 8.50 -6.22 11.30
CA VAL A 121 8.98 -7.57 10.96
C VAL A 121 10.32 -7.52 10.24
N LEU A 122 10.53 -6.55 9.37
CA LEU A 122 11.79 -6.37 8.65
C LEU A 122 12.95 -6.04 9.58
N GLU A 123 12.71 -5.22 10.60
CA GLU A 123 13.69 -4.80 11.61
C GLU A 123 14.09 -5.90 12.59
N ASP A 124 13.29 -6.96 12.71
CA ASP A 124 13.57 -8.09 13.57
C ASP A 124 13.86 -9.36 12.74
N GLU A 125 15.12 -9.69 12.59
CA GLU A 125 15.57 -10.86 11.84
C GLU A 125 15.18 -12.20 12.51
N SER A 126 14.81 -12.20 13.79
CA SER A 126 14.37 -13.39 14.51
C SER A 126 12.98 -13.86 14.09
N VAL A 127 12.19 -12.98 13.43
CA VAL A 127 10.86 -13.35 12.92
C VAL A 127 10.99 -14.22 11.68
N ASN A 128 10.70 -15.50 11.85
CA ASN A 128 10.85 -16.53 10.81
C ASN A 128 9.67 -17.50 10.72
N ASP A 129 8.66 -17.36 11.58
CA ASP A 129 7.41 -18.12 11.62
C ASP A 129 6.29 -17.33 12.32
N GLN A 130 5.09 -17.92 12.39
CA GLN A 130 3.93 -17.30 13.04
C GLN A 130 4.15 -17.10 14.55
N ARG A 131 4.92 -17.97 15.21
CA ARG A 131 5.18 -17.89 16.65
C ARG A 131 6.13 -16.71 16.96
N SER A 132 7.23 -16.61 16.24
CA SER A 132 8.19 -15.50 16.40
C SER A 132 7.56 -14.15 16.05
N LEU A 133 6.63 -14.08 15.08
CA LEU A 133 5.81 -12.90 14.82
C LEU A 133 4.96 -12.51 16.04
N GLN A 134 4.32 -13.48 16.69
CA GLN A 134 3.54 -13.23 17.91
C GLN A 134 4.43 -12.75 19.07
N GLU A 135 5.62 -13.35 19.23
CA GLU A 135 6.58 -12.94 20.26
C GLU A 135 7.12 -11.50 19.99
N LEU A 136 7.35 -11.14 18.74
CA LEU A 136 7.67 -9.75 18.38
C LEU A 136 6.58 -8.81 18.90
N TYR A 137 5.32 -9.04 18.53
CA TYR A 137 4.23 -8.13 18.92
C TYR A 137 3.91 -8.13 20.42
N LYS A 138 4.12 -9.23 21.12
CA LYS A 138 4.05 -9.22 22.59
C LYS A 138 5.11 -8.32 23.23
N ARG A 139 6.29 -8.20 22.60
CA ARG A 139 7.41 -7.41 23.09
C ARG A 139 7.26 -5.93 22.81
N ILE A 140 6.87 -5.56 21.57
CA ILE A 140 6.82 -4.16 21.12
C ILE A 140 5.42 -3.55 21.13
N GLY A 141 4.38 -4.38 21.13
CA GLY A 141 2.99 -3.97 21.06
C GLY A 141 2.33 -3.87 22.41
N ARG A 142 1.09 -3.38 22.38
CA ARG A 142 0.17 -3.37 23.50
C ARG A 142 -1.01 -4.27 23.19
N PRO A 143 -1.58 -4.98 24.19
CA PRO A 143 -2.79 -5.75 23.98
C PRO A 143 -3.89 -4.85 23.41
N SER A 144 -4.44 -5.27 22.28
CA SER A 144 -5.59 -4.62 21.67
C SER A 144 -6.84 -5.40 22.06
N HIS A 145 -7.83 -4.72 22.67
CA HIS A 145 -9.06 -5.34 23.16
C HIS A 145 -10.16 -5.44 22.07
N TRP A 146 -9.77 -5.69 20.83
CA TRP A 146 -10.73 -5.86 19.75
C TRP A 146 -11.21 -7.33 19.68
N GLY A 147 -12.29 -7.63 20.40
CA GLY A 147 -12.91 -8.97 20.42
C GLY A 147 -12.19 -9.98 21.32
N ASN A 148 -12.64 -11.24 21.28
CA ASN A 148 -12.13 -12.38 22.08
C ASN A 148 -10.78 -12.95 21.59
N THR A 149 -10.10 -12.32 20.66
CA THR A 149 -8.78 -12.75 20.15
C THR A 149 -7.72 -11.79 20.64
N ALA A 150 -6.69 -12.31 21.31
CA ALA A 150 -5.50 -11.54 21.66
C ALA A 150 -4.87 -11.00 20.36
N SER A 151 -5.08 -9.70 20.10
CA SER A 151 -4.39 -8.95 19.07
C SER A 151 -3.44 -7.97 19.75
N TRP A 152 -2.37 -7.64 19.06
CA TRP A 152 -1.34 -6.73 19.55
C TRP A 152 -1.24 -5.58 18.57
N GLU A 153 -1.09 -4.39 19.09
CA GLU A 153 -1.05 -3.17 18.30
C GLU A 153 0.15 -2.34 18.72
N THR A 154 0.86 -1.73 17.79
CA THR A 154 1.98 -0.85 18.09
C THR A 154 1.59 0.61 17.93
N VAL A 155 2.13 1.46 18.80
CA VAL A 155 1.93 2.91 18.71
C VAL A 155 2.45 3.45 17.39
N ALA A 156 3.59 2.93 16.93
CA ALA A 156 4.22 3.36 15.69
C ALA A 156 3.36 3.07 14.45
N ALA A 157 2.74 1.89 14.37
CA ALA A 157 1.82 1.56 13.27
C ALA A 157 0.57 2.46 13.31
N GLN A 158 -0.02 2.68 14.50
CA GLN A 158 -1.17 3.58 14.65
C GLN A 158 -0.83 5.01 14.22
N GLU A 159 0.27 5.56 14.71
CA GLU A 159 0.73 6.90 14.34
C GLU A 159 0.99 7.03 12.84
N THR A 160 1.53 5.97 12.22
CA THR A 160 1.75 5.92 10.77
C THR A 160 0.43 5.99 10.02
N GLY A 161 -0.55 5.17 10.37
CA GLY A 161 -1.89 5.22 9.76
C GLY A 161 -2.54 6.61 9.90
N PHE A 162 -2.49 7.21 11.10
CA PHE A 162 -3.01 8.57 11.32
C PHE A 162 -2.26 9.64 10.52
N ARG A 163 -0.93 9.53 10.39
CA ARG A 163 -0.12 10.47 9.62
C ARG A 163 -0.48 10.40 8.14
N VAL A 164 -0.53 9.20 7.57
CA VAL A 164 -0.95 9.01 6.18
C VAL A 164 -2.33 9.59 5.95
N ARG A 165 -3.30 9.31 6.82
CA ARG A 165 -4.65 9.87 6.69
C ARG A 165 -4.66 11.41 6.67
N ARG A 166 -3.87 12.07 7.51
CA ARG A 166 -3.74 13.54 7.49
C ARG A 166 -3.13 14.04 6.18
N GLU A 167 -2.08 13.39 5.67
CA GLU A 167 -1.45 13.75 4.41
C GLU A 167 -2.43 13.62 3.23
N LEU A 168 -3.24 12.56 3.20
CA LEU A 168 -4.28 12.36 2.18
C LEU A 168 -5.34 13.47 2.21
N LEU A 169 -5.79 13.88 3.39
CA LEU A 169 -6.76 14.97 3.57
C LEU A 169 -6.18 16.32 3.14
N SER A 170 -4.93 16.61 3.49
CA SER A 170 -4.23 17.84 3.06
C SER A 170 -4.10 17.90 1.53
N ALA A 171 -3.64 16.83 0.90
CA ALA A 171 -3.53 16.75 -0.56
C ALA A 171 -4.89 16.88 -1.28
N ALA A 172 -5.98 16.41 -0.68
CA ALA A 172 -7.32 16.60 -1.22
C ALA A 172 -7.79 18.06 -1.12
N ALA A 173 -7.50 18.74 0.00
CA ALA A 173 -7.81 20.16 0.19
C ALA A 173 -7.05 21.06 -0.80
N GLU A 174 -5.75 20.79 -1.00
CA GLU A 174 -4.90 21.51 -1.96
C GLU A 174 -5.43 21.37 -3.39
N ARG A 175 -5.80 20.16 -3.81
CA ARG A 175 -6.40 19.93 -5.15
C ARG A 175 -7.70 20.71 -5.33
N LYS A 176 -8.57 20.72 -4.31
CA LYS A 176 -9.83 21.46 -4.34
C LYS A 176 -9.59 22.98 -4.46
N ALA A 177 -8.63 23.53 -3.72
CA ALA A 177 -8.26 24.94 -3.79
C ALA A 177 -7.71 25.32 -5.18
N ALA A 178 -6.80 24.51 -5.74
CA ALA A 178 -6.25 24.71 -7.07
C ALA A 178 -7.34 24.73 -8.16
N SER A 179 -8.29 23.78 -8.10
CA SER A 179 -9.41 23.71 -9.04
C SER A 179 -10.32 24.93 -8.96
N ALA A 180 -10.59 25.44 -7.75
CA ALA A 180 -11.41 26.64 -7.54
C ALA A 180 -10.75 27.91 -8.12
N THR A 181 -9.43 28.03 -8.00
CA THR A 181 -8.66 29.15 -8.54
C THR A 181 -8.68 29.16 -10.07
N THR A 182 -8.55 28.00 -10.71
CA THR A 182 -8.59 27.87 -12.17
C THR A 182 -9.96 28.28 -12.73
N PHE A 183 -11.04 27.90 -12.02
CA PHE A 183 -12.40 28.26 -12.47
C PHE A 183 -12.72 29.75 -12.31
N ALA A 184 -12.11 30.43 -11.36
CA ALA A 184 -12.31 31.87 -11.13
C ALA A 184 -11.56 32.77 -12.14
N GLN A 185 -10.63 32.21 -12.92
CA GLN A 185 -9.80 32.92 -13.91
C GLN A 185 -10.25 32.69 -15.36
N SER A 186 -11.24 31.82 -15.59
CA SER A 186 -11.87 31.56 -16.91
C SER A 186 -13.21 32.28 -17.05
#